data_86cdf88e5573f358cffe712b6a04af32
#
_entry.id   86cdf88e5573f358cffe712b6a04af32
#
_cell.length_a   1.000
_cell.length_b   1.000
_cell.length_c   1.000
_cell.angle_alpha   90.00
_cell.angle_beta   90.00
_cell.angle_gamma   90.00
#
_symmetry.space_group_name_H-M   'P 1'
#
loop_
_entity.id
_entity.type
_entity.pdbx_description
1 polymer ?
#
loop_
_entity_poly.entity_id
_entity_poly.type
_entity_poly.pdbx_seq_one_letter_code
_entity_poly.pdbx_strand_id
1 'polypeptide(L)'
;MSFTDQEVTYLRSQPLGRLATTTQDGQPDVVPIGFDFDGTYIYVSGYGDNTKTRKFRNVLAGNAQVALIVDDLVSTNPWTPRFLRVYGTADVVERDGYAGRKAYLRITPTVSWSWNLDGRPYTGEDGGEQFAAQVTRTVHGSPAQTPAGR
;
A
#
# COMPACT_ATOMS: atom_id res chain seq x y z
N MET A 1 2.13 -14.67 -7.92
CA MET A 1 1.92 -14.74 -6.46
C MET A 1 1.14 -13.51 -6.03
N SER A 2 0.56 -13.54 -4.89
CA SER A 2 -0.26 -12.46 -4.32
C SER A 2 0.04 -12.33 -2.82
N PHE A 3 -0.61 -11.40 -2.16
CA PHE A 3 -0.49 -11.28 -0.70
C PHE A 3 -0.86 -12.58 0.01
N THR A 4 -0.16 -12.89 1.09
CA THR A 4 -0.52 -14.00 1.98
C THR A 4 -1.82 -13.66 2.73
N ASP A 5 -2.48 -14.66 3.28
CA ASP A 5 -3.70 -14.44 4.09
C ASP A 5 -3.42 -13.52 5.28
N GLN A 6 -2.26 -13.66 5.91
CA GLN A 6 -1.84 -12.78 7.01
C GLN A 6 -1.67 -11.33 6.56
N GLU A 7 -1.07 -11.12 5.39
CA GLU A 7 -0.90 -9.78 4.81
C GLU A 7 -2.24 -9.15 4.45
N VAL A 8 -3.16 -9.93 3.88
CA VAL A 8 -4.53 -9.45 3.59
C VAL A 8 -5.25 -9.05 4.86
N THR A 9 -5.16 -9.86 5.91
CA THR A 9 -5.74 -9.56 7.22
C THR A 9 -5.16 -8.26 7.77
N TYR A 10 -3.85 -8.09 7.68
CA TYR A 10 -3.17 -6.88 8.12
C TYR A 10 -3.65 -5.64 7.35
N LEU A 11 -3.67 -5.70 6.02
CA LEU A 11 -4.18 -4.60 5.17
C LEU A 11 -5.58 -4.17 5.59
N ARG A 12 -6.47 -5.13 5.80
CA ARG A 12 -7.87 -4.86 6.15
C ARG A 12 -8.05 -4.37 7.58
N SER A 13 -7.08 -4.60 8.46
CA SER A 13 -7.11 -4.16 9.84
C SER A 13 -6.64 -2.72 10.04
N GLN A 14 -5.95 -2.14 9.07
CA GLN A 14 -5.32 -0.83 9.20
C GLN A 14 -6.11 0.23 8.41
N PRO A 15 -6.58 1.29 9.08
CA PRO A 15 -7.37 2.32 8.41
C PRO A 15 -6.52 3.34 7.63
N LEU A 16 -5.23 3.43 7.92
CA LEU A 16 -4.34 4.46 7.40
C LEU A 16 -3.10 3.85 6.77
N GLY A 17 -2.73 4.36 5.62
CA GLY A 17 -1.44 4.09 4.98
C GLY A 17 -0.76 5.37 4.57
N ARG A 18 0.46 5.25 4.04
CA ARG A 18 1.22 6.37 3.52
C ARG A 18 1.59 6.06 2.08
N LEU A 19 1.14 6.92 1.18
CA LEU A 19 1.34 6.77 -0.25
C LEU A 19 2.42 7.72 -0.72
N ALA A 20 3.42 7.17 -1.40
CA ALA A 20 4.47 7.93 -2.06
C ALA A 20 4.24 7.94 -3.57
N THR A 21 4.36 9.11 -4.16
CA THR A 21 4.32 9.36 -5.60
C THR A 21 5.50 10.24 -5.97
N THR A 22 5.74 10.45 -7.26
CA THR A 22 6.89 11.22 -7.72
C THR A 22 6.44 12.26 -8.73
N THR A 23 6.98 13.48 -8.63
CA THR A 23 6.78 14.52 -9.64
C THR A 23 7.61 14.22 -10.88
N GLN A 24 7.35 14.95 -11.99
CA GLN A 24 8.12 14.82 -13.22
C GLN A 24 9.61 15.13 -13.02
N ASP A 25 9.93 16.00 -12.06
CA ASP A 25 11.32 16.37 -11.73
C ASP A 25 11.98 15.36 -10.78
N GLY A 26 11.27 14.29 -10.43
CA GLY A 26 11.82 13.26 -9.56
C GLY A 26 11.70 13.54 -8.06
N GLN A 27 10.95 14.57 -7.66
CA GLN A 27 10.73 14.85 -6.24
C GLN A 27 9.76 13.83 -5.66
N PRO A 28 10.18 13.01 -4.67
CA PRO A 28 9.26 12.15 -3.95
C PRO A 28 8.27 12.98 -3.12
N ASP A 29 7.02 12.55 -3.12
CA ASP A 29 5.97 13.10 -2.29
C ASP A 29 5.33 11.97 -1.49
N VAL A 30 4.97 12.24 -0.25
CA VAL A 30 4.34 11.26 0.63
C VAL A 30 3.22 11.89 1.41
N VAL A 31 2.10 11.18 1.53
CA VAL A 31 0.92 11.66 2.23
C VAL A 31 0.20 10.51 2.91
N PRO A 32 -0.38 10.73 4.11
CA PRO A 32 -1.25 9.73 4.71
C PRO A 32 -2.57 9.64 3.95
N ILE A 33 -3.07 8.43 3.78
CA ILE A 33 -4.30 8.16 3.03
C ILE A 33 -5.12 7.06 3.69
N GLY A 34 -6.43 7.12 3.50
CA GLY A 34 -7.27 5.95 3.64
C GLY A 34 -7.22 5.12 2.37
N PHE A 35 -7.55 3.85 2.47
CA PHE A 35 -7.51 2.94 1.32
C PHE A 35 -8.53 1.82 1.47
N ASP A 36 -8.78 1.15 0.35
CA ASP A 36 -9.61 -0.05 0.28
C ASP A 36 -8.86 -1.12 -0.53
N PHE A 37 -9.09 -2.37 -0.21
CA PHE A 37 -8.46 -3.50 -0.90
C PHE A 37 -9.53 -4.53 -1.28
N ASP A 38 -9.64 -4.81 -2.58
CA ASP A 38 -10.68 -5.70 -3.11
C ASP A 38 -10.21 -7.16 -3.28
N GLY A 39 -9.00 -7.48 -2.86
CA GLY A 39 -8.36 -8.78 -3.04
C GLY A 39 -7.34 -8.80 -4.17
N THR A 40 -7.35 -7.81 -5.04
CA THR A 40 -6.43 -7.67 -6.18
C THR A 40 -5.76 -6.30 -6.21
N TYR A 41 -6.54 -5.24 -6.10
CA TYR A 41 -6.10 -3.85 -6.19
C TYR A 41 -6.27 -3.12 -4.89
N ILE A 42 -5.41 -2.13 -4.68
CA ILE A 42 -5.56 -1.16 -3.59
C ILE A 42 -6.08 0.13 -4.20
N TYR A 43 -7.14 0.69 -3.61
CA TYR A 43 -7.78 1.91 -4.09
C TYR A 43 -7.59 3.03 -3.09
N VAL A 44 -7.21 4.19 -3.59
CA VAL A 44 -6.98 5.38 -2.77
C VAL A 44 -7.80 6.53 -3.29
N SER A 45 -8.53 7.17 -2.41
CA SER A 45 -9.27 8.40 -2.70
C SER A 45 -9.37 9.25 -1.44
N GLY A 46 -10.01 10.39 -1.53
CA GLY A 46 -10.21 11.28 -0.41
C GLY A 46 -11.47 12.12 -0.60
N TYR A 47 -11.62 13.12 0.24
CA TYR A 47 -12.78 14.02 0.19
C TYR A 47 -12.60 15.08 -0.89
N GLY A 48 -13.73 15.57 -1.42
CA GLY A 48 -13.74 16.63 -2.41
C GLY A 48 -13.22 16.20 -3.78
N ASP A 49 -12.67 17.14 -4.54
CA ASP A 49 -12.09 16.88 -5.85
C ASP A 49 -10.66 16.39 -5.71
N ASN A 50 -10.48 15.07 -5.70
CA ASN A 50 -9.19 14.42 -5.53
C ASN A 50 -8.21 14.66 -6.68
N THR A 51 -8.72 14.91 -7.89
CA THR A 51 -7.89 15.02 -9.09
C THR A 51 -6.95 16.21 -9.03
N LYS A 52 -7.22 17.18 -8.13
CA LYS A 52 -6.37 18.35 -7.90
C LYS A 52 -5.24 18.10 -6.90
N THR A 53 -5.27 16.98 -6.19
CA THR A 53 -4.21 16.65 -5.23
C THR A 53 -2.92 16.26 -5.96
N ARG A 54 -1.79 16.45 -5.28
CA ARG A 54 -0.47 16.15 -5.87
C ARG A 54 -0.35 14.68 -6.29
N LYS A 55 -0.83 13.75 -5.47
CA LYS A 55 -0.76 12.32 -5.79
C LYS A 55 -1.51 11.97 -7.08
N PHE A 56 -2.69 12.53 -7.30
CA PHE A 56 -3.44 12.34 -8.55
C PHE A 56 -2.74 13.01 -9.72
N ARG A 57 -2.27 14.24 -9.55
CA ARG A 57 -1.55 14.96 -10.62
C ARG A 57 -0.28 14.23 -11.03
N ASN A 58 0.47 13.67 -10.08
CA ASN A 58 1.68 12.90 -10.37
C ASN A 58 1.38 11.67 -11.23
N VAL A 59 0.35 10.91 -10.88
CA VAL A 59 -0.07 9.73 -11.65
C VAL A 59 -0.63 10.13 -13.01
N LEU A 60 -1.49 11.15 -13.08
CA LEU A 60 -2.07 11.63 -14.35
C LEU A 60 -1.01 12.19 -15.29
N ALA A 61 0.11 12.72 -14.75
CA ALA A 61 1.22 13.21 -15.56
C ALA A 61 2.11 12.08 -16.12
N GLY A 62 1.82 10.81 -15.80
CA GLY A 62 2.52 9.65 -16.33
C GLY A 62 3.46 8.97 -15.33
N ASN A 63 3.60 9.49 -14.11
CA ASN A 63 4.43 8.88 -13.06
C ASN A 63 3.62 7.79 -12.35
N ALA A 64 3.50 6.64 -13.02
CA ALA A 64 2.64 5.55 -12.57
C ALA A 64 3.23 4.74 -11.42
N GLN A 65 4.55 4.76 -11.22
CA GLN A 65 5.20 4.02 -10.15
C GLN A 65 4.94 4.70 -8.81
N VAL A 66 4.40 3.91 -7.87
CA VAL A 66 4.05 4.39 -6.54
C VAL A 66 4.56 3.41 -5.48
N ALA A 67 4.65 3.89 -4.24
CA ALA A 67 4.91 3.05 -3.09
C ALA A 67 3.89 3.34 -1.99
N LEU A 68 3.42 2.30 -1.37
CA LEU A 68 2.49 2.38 -0.23
C LEU A 68 3.12 1.66 0.95
N ILE A 69 3.04 2.26 2.12
CA ILE A 69 3.35 1.55 3.36
C ILE A 69 2.16 1.64 4.30
N VAL A 70 1.83 0.50 4.89
CA VAL A 70 0.89 0.37 5.98
C VAL A 70 1.70 -0.11 7.17
N ASP A 71 1.67 0.64 8.26
CA ASP A 71 2.51 0.38 9.42
C ASP A 71 1.78 0.75 10.70
N ASP A 72 2.15 0.12 11.79
CA ASP A 72 1.65 0.47 13.11
C ASP A 72 2.62 0.02 14.21
N LEU A 73 2.36 0.50 15.40
CA LEU A 73 2.98 0.03 16.63
C LEU A 73 1.92 -0.71 17.46
N VAL A 74 2.14 -2.01 17.67
CA VAL A 74 1.30 -2.79 18.59
C VAL A 74 1.49 -2.29 20.01
N SER A 75 2.75 -1.93 20.35
CA SER A 75 3.14 -1.40 21.65
C SER A 75 4.38 -0.53 21.50
N THR A 76 4.50 0.48 22.34
CA THR A 76 5.72 1.30 22.45
C THR A 76 6.67 0.79 23.53
N ASN A 77 6.18 0.01 24.48
CA ASN A 77 6.98 -0.60 25.53
C ASN A 77 6.38 -1.96 25.91
N PRO A 78 6.94 -3.06 25.40
CA PRO A 78 8.10 -3.17 24.51
C PRO A 78 7.82 -2.65 23.10
N TRP A 79 8.85 -2.17 22.43
CA TRP A 79 8.75 -1.65 21.06
C TRP A 79 8.35 -2.76 20.09
N THR A 80 7.20 -2.64 19.46
CA THR A 80 6.61 -3.72 18.64
C THR A 80 6.04 -3.16 17.35
N PRO A 81 6.91 -2.81 16.37
CA PRO A 81 6.45 -2.30 15.08
C PRO A 81 6.06 -3.43 14.12
N ARG A 82 5.17 -3.10 13.18
CA ARG A 82 4.81 -3.96 12.06
C ARG A 82 4.70 -3.12 10.80
N PHE A 83 4.93 -3.72 9.64
CA PHE A 83 4.61 -3.03 8.39
C PHE A 83 4.35 -3.99 7.23
N LEU A 84 3.66 -3.46 6.23
CA LEU A 84 3.57 -4.01 4.89
C LEU A 84 3.87 -2.87 3.91
N ARG A 85 4.94 -3.03 3.13
CA ARG A 85 5.35 -2.08 2.09
C ARG A 85 5.03 -2.67 0.73
N VAL A 86 4.43 -1.87 -0.14
CA VAL A 86 3.99 -2.29 -1.47
C VAL A 86 4.54 -1.33 -2.51
N TYR A 87 5.26 -1.86 -3.49
CA TYR A 87 5.53 -1.15 -4.73
C TYR A 87 4.47 -1.54 -5.74
N GLY A 88 4.05 -0.59 -6.55
CA GLY A 88 3.04 -0.86 -7.55
C GLY A 88 2.99 0.21 -8.63
N THR A 89 2.07 0.01 -9.55
CA THR A 89 1.71 0.99 -10.56
C THR A 89 0.30 1.48 -10.30
N ALA A 90 0.07 2.77 -10.53
CA ALA A 90 -1.23 3.38 -10.29
C ALA A 90 -1.82 3.90 -11.59
N ASP A 91 -3.12 3.75 -11.73
CA ASP A 91 -3.93 4.42 -12.73
C ASP A 91 -5.17 5.03 -12.07
N VAL A 92 -5.84 5.94 -12.77
CA VAL A 92 -7.03 6.61 -12.25
C VAL A 92 -8.27 5.93 -12.84
N VAL A 93 -9.19 5.54 -11.97
CA VAL A 93 -10.43 4.87 -12.35
C VAL A 93 -11.62 5.53 -11.66
N GLU A 94 -12.79 5.48 -12.28
CA GLU A 94 -14.05 5.81 -11.62
C GLU A 94 -14.55 4.57 -10.87
N ARG A 95 -14.89 4.74 -9.61
CA ARG A 95 -15.35 3.65 -8.76
C ARG A 95 -16.31 4.16 -7.70
N ASP A 96 -17.28 3.32 -7.36
CA ASP A 96 -18.12 3.51 -6.18
C ASP A 96 -17.48 2.76 -5.03
N GLY A 97 -16.75 3.47 -4.18
CA GLY A 97 -15.96 2.89 -3.10
C GLY A 97 -16.19 3.60 -1.77
N TYR A 98 -15.24 3.45 -0.84
CA TYR A 98 -15.36 3.95 0.54
C TYR A 98 -15.58 5.46 0.64
N ALA A 99 -15.14 6.23 -0.35
CA ALA A 99 -15.32 7.70 -0.41
C ALA A 99 -16.49 8.12 -1.31
N GLY A 100 -17.34 7.17 -1.74
CA GLY A 100 -18.43 7.38 -2.66
C GLY A 100 -18.03 7.19 -4.13
N ARG A 101 -18.92 7.59 -5.04
CA ARG A 101 -18.68 7.50 -6.49
C ARG A 101 -17.79 8.65 -6.94
N LYS A 102 -16.54 8.35 -7.28
CA LYS A 102 -15.56 9.35 -7.71
C LYS A 102 -14.32 8.69 -8.31
N ALA A 103 -13.34 9.53 -8.66
CA ALA A 103 -12.04 9.05 -9.12
C ALA A 103 -11.24 8.43 -7.95
N TYR A 104 -10.60 7.30 -8.23
CA TYR A 104 -9.69 6.59 -7.33
C TYR A 104 -8.37 6.34 -8.04
N LEU A 105 -7.28 6.39 -7.27
CA LEU A 105 -6.04 5.75 -7.70
C LEU A 105 -6.21 4.26 -7.47
N ARG A 106 -6.07 3.48 -8.53
CA ARG A 106 -6.04 2.03 -8.47
C ARG A 106 -4.59 1.58 -8.52
N ILE A 107 -4.12 0.98 -7.46
CA ILE A 107 -2.74 0.49 -7.35
C ILE A 107 -2.71 -1.00 -7.65
N THR A 108 -1.90 -1.38 -8.64
CA THR A 108 -1.62 -2.76 -8.97
C THR A 108 -0.29 -3.12 -8.30
N PRO A 109 -0.29 -3.97 -7.25
CA PRO A 109 0.95 -4.36 -6.59
C PRO A 109 1.90 -5.09 -7.53
N THR A 110 3.19 -4.78 -7.45
CA THR A 110 4.26 -5.46 -8.21
C THR A 110 5.18 -6.25 -7.30
N VAL A 111 5.63 -5.66 -6.21
CA VAL A 111 6.46 -6.30 -5.19
C VAL A 111 6.00 -5.81 -3.82
N SER A 112 5.99 -6.69 -2.84
CA SER A 112 5.68 -6.30 -1.47
C SER A 112 6.63 -6.95 -0.47
N TRP A 113 6.76 -6.31 0.68
CA TRP A 113 7.52 -6.78 1.83
C TRP A 113 6.69 -6.60 3.07
N SER A 114 6.49 -7.67 3.83
CA SER A 114 5.87 -7.59 5.14
C SER A 114 6.88 -7.96 6.23
N TRP A 115 6.70 -7.38 7.38
CA TRP A 115 7.60 -7.59 8.49
C TRP A 115 6.84 -7.54 9.82
N ASN A 116 7.14 -8.53 10.64
CA ASN A 116 6.66 -8.65 12.02
C ASN A 116 5.14 -8.60 12.17
N LEU A 117 4.41 -9.15 11.22
CA LEU A 117 2.93 -9.14 11.27
C LEU A 117 2.38 -9.96 12.44
N ASP A 118 3.17 -10.87 13.02
CA ASP A 118 2.83 -11.59 14.24
C ASP A 118 2.86 -10.71 15.50
N GLY A 119 3.44 -9.52 15.41
CA GLY A 119 3.50 -8.59 16.54
C GLY A 119 4.47 -9.02 17.64
N ARG A 120 5.64 -9.52 17.26
CA ARG A 120 6.69 -9.90 18.25
C ARG A 120 7.39 -8.66 18.77
N PRO A 121 7.52 -8.54 20.11
CA PRO A 121 8.26 -7.43 20.69
C PRO A 121 9.74 -7.45 20.30
N TYR A 122 10.28 -6.28 20.05
CA TYR A 122 11.74 -6.12 19.92
C TYR A 122 12.35 -6.03 21.33
N THR A 123 13.12 -7.05 21.70
CA THR A 123 13.73 -7.12 23.04
C THR A 123 15.17 -6.63 23.07
N GLY A 124 15.79 -6.47 21.91
CA GLY A 124 17.20 -6.09 21.80
C GLY A 124 18.19 -7.21 22.11
N GLU A 125 17.71 -8.34 22.59
CA GLU A 125 18.56 -9.48 23.00
C GLU A 125 18.95 -10.38 21.83
N ASP A 126 18.13 -10.43 20.79
CA ASP A 126 18.32 -11.35 19.64
C ASP A 126 19.15 -10.76 18.50
N GLY A 127 19.93 -9.72 18.78
CA GLY A 127 20.67 -9.02 17.73
C GLY A 127 19.76 -8.55 16.59
N GLY A 128 19.74 -7.26 16.31
CA GLY A 128 18.83 -6.65 15.33
C GLY A 128 18.81 -7.31 13.94
N GLU A 129 19.81 -8.13 13.62
CA GLU A 129 19.93 -8.84 12.35
C GLU A 129 18.89 -9.95 12.18
N GLN A 130 18.64 -10.78 13.21
CA GLN A 130 17.63 -11.84 13.12
C GLN A 130 16.22 -11.26 13.07
N PHE A 131 15.96 -10.20 13.80
CA PHE A 131 14.67 -9.55 13.80
C PHE A 131 14.40 -8.85 12.45
N ALA A 132 15.41 -8.20 11.88
CA ALA A 132 15.31 -7.55 10.58
C ALA A 132 15.23 -8.54 9.41
N ALA A 133 15.78 -9.76 9.57
CA ALA A 133 15.82 -10.76 8.52
C ALA A 133 14.48 -11.48 8.28
N GLN A 134 13.46 -11.27 9.12
CA GLN A 134 12.16 -11.91 9.00
C GLN A 134 11.19 -11.17 8.06
N VAL A 135 11.74 -10.63 6.98
CA VAL A 135 10.95 -9.96 5.94
C VAL A 135 10.44 -11.00 4.94
N THR A 136 9.14 -10.98 4.69
CA THR A 136 8.53 -11.77 3.63
C THR A 136 8.40 -10.91 2.37
N ARG A 137 9.14 -11.30 1.32
CA ARG A 137 9.09 -10.60 0.02
C ARG A 137 8.20 -11.39 -0.94
N THR A 138 7.30 -10.71 -1.62
CA THR A 138 6.42 -11.31 -2.62
C THR A 138 6.51 -10.54 -3.94
N VAL A 139 6.78 -11.24 -5.03
CA VAL A 139 6.63 -10.72 -6.38
C VAL A 139 5.23 -11.07 -6.86
N HIS A 140 4.43 -10.05 -7.14
CA HIS A 140 3.04 -10.24 -7.56
C HIS A 140 2.98 -10.57 -9.04
N GLY A 141 2.17 -11.57 -9.40
CA GLY A 141 1.85 -11.86 -10.78
C GLY A 141 0.94 -10.78 -11.37
N SER A 142 0.94 -10.67 -12.70
CA SER A 142 -0.02 -9.78 -13.36
C SER A 142 -1.44 -10.22 -12.98
N PRO A 143 -2.35 -9.26 -12.70
CA PRO A 143 -3.75 -9.59 -12.46
C PRO A 143 -4.30 -10.36 -13.65
N ALA A 144 -5.13 -11.38 -13.37
CA ALA A 144 -5.82 -12.09 -14.42
C ALA A 144 -6.60 -11.08 -15.26
N GLN A 145 -6.35 -11.06 -16.59
CA GLN A 145 -7.15 -10.25 -17.48
C GLN A 145 -8.56 -10.78 -17.41
N THR A 146 -9.48 -9.93 -16.94
CA THR A 146 -10.90 -10.24 -17.09
C THR A 146 -11.14 -10.36 -18.59
N PRO A 147 -11.63 -11.50 -19.08
CA PRO A 147 -11.97 -11.60 -20.50
C PRO A 147 -12.88 -10.43 -20.84
N ALA A 148 -12.56 -9.70 -21.92
CA ALA A 148 -13.43 -8.65 -22.41
C ALA A 148 -14.85 -9.23 -22.48
N GLY A 149 -15.77 -8.61 -21.79
CA GLY A 149 -17.11 -9.14 -21.59
C GLY A 149 -17.72 -9.59 -22.90
N ARG A 150 -18.14 -10.83 -22.94
CA ARG A 150 -18.96 -11.33 -24.03
C ARG A 150 -20.39 -10.84 -23.83
#